data_97fb270b7590200d0942566d9e28b06f
#
_entry.id   97fb270b7590200d0942566d9e28b06f
#
_cell.length_a   1.000
_cell.length_b   1.000
_cell.length_c   1.000
_cell.angle_alpha   90.00
_cell.angle_beta   90.00
_cell.angle_gamma   90.00
#
_symmetry.space_group_name_H-M   'P 1'
#
loop_
_entity.id
_entity.type
_entity.pdbx_description
1 polymer ?
#
loop_
_entity_poly.entity_id
_entity_poly.type
_entity_poly.pdbx_seq_one_letter_code
_entity_poly.pdbx_strand_id
1 'polypeptide(L)'
;MRPLIIGIAGGTGSGKTTLVENLKEQFGADISVLPNDNYYAAHHDMSLEERQTLNYDHPAAFDTDRMIQDLEDLKAGKTVQCPVYDYAIHDRTEATLTLAPNKVILVEGILIFENKALRDLMDIKIFVDTDADVRILRRILRDVKERGRTLESVMEQYLTTVKPMHEQFVEPSKRYADVIVPEGGKNLVALMMIVQRIAYHIEHGDVVDEQ
;
A
#
# COMPACT_ATOMS: atom_id res chain seq x y z
N MET A 1 -9.12 -22.88 2.97
CA MET A 1 -7.71 -22.44 2.94
C MET A 1 -7.68 -21.02 3.50
N ARG A 2 -6.81 -20.74 4.46
CA ARG A 2 -6.61 -19.39 4.99
C ARG A 2 -5.94 -18.52 3.91
N PRO A 3 -6.36 -17.28 3.71
CA PRO A 3 -5.67 -16.36 2.79
C PRO A 3 -4.22 -16.10 3.23
N LEU A 4 -3.29 -16.07 2.27
CA LEU A 4 -1.94 -15.55 2.49
C LEU A 4 -1.96 -14.03 2.40
N ILE A 5 -1.58 -13.34 3.47
CA ILE A 5 -1.58 -11.88 3.53
C ILE A 5 -0.16 -11.37 3.33
N ILE A 6 0.06 -10.60 2.26
CA ILE A 6 1.37 -10.02 1.92
C ILE A 6 1.28 -8.50 2.00
N GLY A 7 2.03 -7.90 2.92
CA GLY A 7 2.21 -6.45 2.99
C GLY A 7 3.33 -5.98 2.06
N ILE A 8 3.06 -4.96 1.25
CA ILE A 8 4.02 -4.35 0.32
C ILE A 8 4.15 -2.87 0.67
N ALA A 9 5.17 -2.53 1.45
CA ALA A 9 5.48 -1.18 1.89
C ALA A 9 6.65 -0.56 1.11
N GLY A 10 6.91 0.72 1.34
CA GLY A 10 8.03 1.47 0.75
C GLY A 10 7.64 2.90 0.41
N GLY A 11 8.60 3.78 0.18
CA GLY A 11 8.36 5.20 -0.08
C GLY A 11 7.53 5.46 -1.35
N THR A 12 6.96 6.67 -1.43
CA THR A 12 6.32 7.12 -2.68
C THR A 12 7.31 7.04 -3.84
N GLY A 13 6.87 6.55 -5.00
CA GLY A 13 7.73 6.38 -6.19
C GLY A 13 8.69 5.19 -6.14
N SER A 14 8.66 4.34 -5.09
CA SER A 14 9.55 3.18 -4.99
C SER A 14 9.23 2.04 -5.98
N GLY A 15 8.01 1.97 -6.51
CA GLY A 15 7.57 0.92 -7.43
C GLY A 15 6.73 -0.18 -6.77
N LYS A 16 6.15 0.08 -5.60
CA LYS A 16 5.19 -0.83 -4.93
C LYS A 16 4.02 -1.20 -5.83
N THR A 17 3.33 -0.19 -6.37
CA THR A 17 2.16 -0.37 -7.24
C THR A 17 2.50 -1.19 -8.46
N THR A 18 3.66 -0.96 -9.09
CA THR A 18 4.13 -1.78 -10.22
C THR A 18 4.34 -3.24 -9.80
N LEU A 19 4.88 -3.49 -8.60
CA LEU A 19 5.02 -4.85 -8.08
C LEU A 19 3.66 -5.52 -7.87
N VAL A 20 2.70 -4.80 -7.27
CA VAL A 20 1.32 -5.28 -7.06
C VAL A 20 0.62 -5.57 -8.38
N GLU A 21 0.74 -4.68 -9.37
CA GLU A 21 0.17 -4.85 -10.71
C GLU A 21 0.72 -6.08 -11.41
N ASN A 22 2.03 -6.29 -11.39
CA ASN A 22 2.67 -7.49 -11.97
C ASN A 22 2.16 -8.78 -11.29
N LEU A 23 1.99 -8.79 -9.97
CA LEU A 23 1.45 -9.95 -9.24
C LEU A 23 -0.02 -10.16 -9.57
N LYS A 24 -0.81 -9.10 -9.66
CA LYS A 24 -2.22 -9.18 -10.04
C LYS A 24 -2.41 -9.65 -11.48
N GLU A 25 -1.55 -9.22 -12.40
CA GLU A 25 -1.56 -9.69 -13.79
C GLU A 25 -1.25 -11.20 -13.87
N GLN A 26 -0.31 -11.67 -13.05
CA GLN A 26 0.11 -13.07 -13.03
C GLN A 26 -0.95 -14.01 -12.47
N PHE A 27 -1.67 -13.62 -11.42
CA PHE A 27 -2.57 -14.49 -10.66
C PHE A 27 -4.06 -14.14 -10.78
N GLY A 28 -4.40 -13.03 -11.39
CA GLY A 28 -5.78 -12.63 -11.71
C GLY A 28 -6.73 -12.69 -10.51
N ALA A 29 -7.73 -13.58 -10.61
CA ALA A 29 -8.80 -13.69 -9.62
C ALA A 29 -8.38 -14.34 -8.28
N ASP A 30 -7.19 -14.95 -8.19
CA ASP A 30 -6.70 -15.53 -6.93
C ASP A 30 -6.16 -14.46 -5.96
N ILE A 31 -6.03 -13.21 -6.42
CA ILE A 31 -5.50 -12.08 -5.62
C ILE A 31 -6.56 -11.01 -5.39
N SER A 32 -6.73 -10.60 -4.13
CA SER A 32 -7.36 -9.33 -3.75
C SER A 32 -6.30 -8.30 -3.38
N VAL A 33 -6.53 -7.03 -3.72
CA VAL A 33 -5.64 -5.91 -3.34
C VAL A 33 -6.39 -4.98 -2.41
N LEU A 34 -5.81 -4.71 -1.23
CA LEU A 34 -6.29 -3.76 -0.23
C LEU A 34 -5.31 -2.56 -0.19
N PRO A 35 -5.59 -1.48 -0.94
CA PRO A 35 -4.71 -0.33 -0.96
C PRO A 35 -4.95 0.56 0.27
N ASN A 36 -3.88 0.87 0.99
CA ASN A 36 -3.93 1.76 2.16
C ASN A 36 -4.44 3.17 1.80
N ASP A 37 -4.15 3.63 0.59
CA ASP A 37 -4.57 4.95 0.13
C ASP A 37 -6.10 5.13 0.10
N ASN A 38 -6.89 4.06 0.04
CA ASN A 38 -8.34 4.13 0.18
C ASN A 38 -8.80 4.42 1.61
N TYR A 39 -7.92 4.24 2.59
CA TYR A 39 -8.22 4.42 4.02
C TYR A 39 -7.78 5.77 4.58
N TYR A 40 -7.52 6.77 3.75
CA TYR A 40 -7.42 8.15 4.27
C TYR A 40 -8.68 8.50 5.05
N ALA A 41 -8.53 9.22 6.16
CA ALA A 41 -9.65 9.69 6.97
C ALA A 41 -10.61 10.56 6.14
N ALA A 42 -11.89 10.46 6.41
CA ALA A 42 -12.89 11.33 5.79
C ALA A 42 -12.88 12.71 6.45
N HIS A 43 -13.05 13.75 5.64
CA HIS A 43 -13.03 15.14 6.05
C HIS A 43 -14.21 15.92 5.45
N HIS A 44 -15.42 15.33 5.45
CA HIS A 44 -16.63 15.91 4.83
C HIS A 44 -17.04 17.26 5.40
N ASP A 45 -16.60 17.58 6.62
CA ASP A 45 -16.84 18.84 7.34
C ASP A 45 -15.86 19.96 6.98
N MET A 46 -14.79 19.65 6.22
CA MET A 46 -13.77 20.61 5.79
C MET A 46 -13.99 21.06 4.35
N SER A 47 -13.62 22.30 4.04
CA SER A 47 -13.56 22.78 2.65
C SER A 47 -12.42 22.09 1.87
N LEU A 48 -12.46 22.12 0.52
CA LEU A 48 -11.39 21.58 -0.31
C LEU A 48 -10.03 22.27 -0.03
N GLU A 49 -10.05 23.57 0.21
CA GLU A 49 -8.85 24.36 0.51
C GLU A 49 -8.21 23.89 1.82
N GLU A 50 -9.00 23.67 2.87
CA GLU A 50 -8.52 23.15 4.15
C GLU A 50 -7.97 21.72 3.98
N ARG A 51 -8.65 20.83 3.26
CA ARG A 51 -8.16 19.46 2.99
C ARG A 51 -6.81 19.46 2.27
N GLN A 52 -6.59 20.38 1.34
CA GLN A 52 -5.32 20.50 0.61
C GLN A 52 -4.13 20.88 1.51
N THR A 53 -4.37 21.41 2.71
CA THR A 53 -3.32 21.74 3.69
C THR A 53 -2.96 20.56 4.60
N LEU A 54 -3.72 19.48 4.59
CA LEU A 54 -3.50 18.34 5.46
C LEU A 54 -2.23 17.55 5.08
N ASN A 55 -1.61 16.98 6.11
CA ASN A 55 -0.43 16.12 5.91
C ASN A 55 -0.87 14.65 5.67
N TYR A 56 -1.06 14.28 4.41
CA TYR A 56 -1.45 12.93 4.00
C TYR A 56 -0.34 11.88 4.09
N ASP A 57 0.88 12.27 4.41
CA ASP A 57 2.02 11.35 4.63
C ASP A 57 2.22 11.00 6.12
N HIS A 58 1.39 11.56 7.02
CA HIS A 58 1.43 11.27 8.46
C HIS A 58 0.51 10.08 8.81
N PRO A 59 0.88 9.17 9.75
CA PRO A 59 0.03 8.04 10.15
C PRO A 59 -1.39 8.43 10.58
N ALA A 60 -1.56 9.57 11.24
CA ALA A 60 -2.87 10.07 11.67
C ALA A 60 -3.81 10.48 10.51
N ALA A 61 -3.31 10.53 9.27
CA ALA A 61 -4.15 10.79 8.10
C ALA A 61 -4.98 9.56 7.68
N PHE A 62 -4.73 8.39 8.26
CA PHE A 62 -5.36 7.14 7.87
C PHE A 62 -6.31 6.61 8.96
N ASP A 63 -7.43 6.07 8.52
CA ASP A 63 -8.35 5.26 9.33
C ASP A 63 -7.83 3.82 9.40
N THR A 64 -6.74 3.67 10.14
CA THR A 64 -6.03 2.39 10.25
C THR A 64 -6.88 1.34 10.97
N ASP A 65 -7.71 1.74 11.93
CA ASP A 65 -8.58 0.81 12.67
C ASP A 65 -9.60 0.17 11.73
N ARG A 66 -10.20 0.93 10.82
CA ARG A 66 -11.07 0.38 9.79
C ARG A 66 -10.33 -0.57 8.85
N MET A 67 -9.12 -0.21 8.44
CA MET A 67 -8.32 -1.09 7.58
C MET A 67 -7.99 -2.43 8.26
N ILE A 68 -7.67 -2.39 9.56
CA ILE A 68 -7.45 -3.59 10.38
C ILE A 68 -8.71 -4.46 10.38
N GLN A 69 -9.88 -3.85 10.67
CA GLN A 69 -11.15 -4.58 10.71
C GLN A 69 -11.49 -5.22 9.35
N ASP A 70 -11.33 -4.47 8.24
CA ASP A 70 -11.58 -4.99 6.89
C ASP A 70 -10.61 -6.15 6.57
N LEU A 71 -9.33 -6.06 6.98
CA LEU A 71 -8.35 -7.13 6.76
C LEU A 71 -8.65 -8.38 7.61
N GLU A 72 -9.09 -8.21 8.87
CA GLU A 72 -9.54 -9.31 9.74
C GLU A 72 -10.76 -10.01 9.15
N ASP A 73 -11.73 -9.27 8.64
CA ASP A 73 -12.92 -9.82 8.00
C ASP A 73 -12.57 -10.58 6.71
N LEU A 74 -11.69 -10.05 5.86
CA LEU A 74 -11.18 -10.77 4.69
C LEU A 74 -10.46 -12.05 5.11
N LYS A 75 -9.62 -12.02 6.15
CA LYS A 75 -8.93 -13.18 6.70
C LYS A 75 -9.88 -14.25 7.25
N ALA A 76 -11.03 -13.81 7.79
CA ALA A 76 -12.11 -14.68 8.25
C ALA A 76 -13.02 -15.20 7.11
N GLY A 77 -12.73 -14.88 5.87
CA GLY A 77 -13.50 -15.33 4.69
C GLY A 77 -14.73 -14.46 4.39
N LYS A 78 -14.82 -13.25 4.94
CA LYS A 78 -15.95 -12.33 4.71
C LYS A 78 -15.61 -11.35 3.59
N THR A 79 -16.60 -10.97 2.82
CA THR A 79 -16.52 -9.87 1.85
C THR A 79 -16.61 -8.53 2.57
N VAL A 80 -15.77 -7.57 2.18
CA VAL A 80 -15.74 -6.22 2.77
C VAL A 80 -16.09 -5.13 1.75
N GLN A 81 -16.54 -3.99 2.26
CA GLN A 81 -16.81 -2.77 1.48
C GLN A 81 -15.68 -1.76 1.73
N CYS A 82 -14.59 -1.92 0.99
CA CYS A 82 -13.44 -1.03 1.05
C CYS A 82 -13.85 0.40 0.65
N PRO A 83 -13.49 1.45 1.40
CA PRO A 83 -13.77 2.82 1.00
C PRO A 83 -13.06 3.17 -0.32
N VAL A 84 -13.56 4.20 -0.99
CA VAL A 84 -12.93 4.78 -2.18
C VAL A 84 -12.55 6.22 -1.88
N TYR A 85 -11.26 6.52 -2.02
CA TYR A 85 -10.73 7.87 -1.85
C TYR A 85 -10.55 8.55 -3.21
N ASP A 86 -11.02 9.79 -3.32
CA ASP A 86 -10.87 10.62 -4.51
C ASP A 86 -9.83 11.71 -4.27
N TYR A 87 -8.71 11.60 -4.98
CA TYR A 87 -7.61 12.57 -4.91
C TYR A 87 -7.97 13.96 -5.47
N ALA A 88 -9.01 14.07 -6.33
CA ALA A 88 -9.41 15.37 -6.89
C ALA A 88 -10.12 16.23 -5.86
N ILE A 89 -10.88 15.62 -4.96
CA ILE A 89 -11.60 16.31 -3.88
C ILE A 89 -10.93 16.16 -2.52
N HIS A 90 -9.83 15.43 -2.43
CA HIS A 90 -9.10 15.12 -1.19
C HIS A 90 -10.02 14.58 -0.09
N ASP A 91 -10.90 13.63 -0.43
CA ASP A 91 -11.84 13.04 0.52
C ASP A 91 -12.30 11.63 0.10
N ARG A 92 -12.92 10.90 1.04
CA ARG A 92 -13.65 9.67 0.72
C ARG A 92 -14.93 10.00 -0.02
N THR A 93 -15.28 9.16 -0.98
CA THR A 93 -16.59 9.19 -1.65
C THR A 93 -17.58 8.30 -0.90
N GLU A 94 -18.87 8.40 -1.27
CA GLU A 94 -19.89 7.46 -0.80
C GLU A 94 -19.77 6.07 -1.46
N ALA A 95 -19.03 5.98 -2.56
CA ALA A 95 -18.78 4.72 -3.24
C ALA A 95 -17.89 3.78 -2.41
N THR A 96 -18.12 2.48 -2.56
CA THR A 96 -17.29 1.45 -1.98
C THR A 96 -16.85 0.45 -3.05
N LEU A 97 -15.71 -0.17 -2.83
CA LEU A 97 -15.22 -1.28 -3.64
C LEU A 97 -15.47 -2.58 -2.88
N THR A 98 -16.27 -3.47 -3.46
CA THR A 98 -16.50 -4.79 -2.87
C THR A 98 -15.27 -5.66 -3.08
N LEU A 99 -14.63 -6.09 -1.99
CA LEU A 99 -13.51 -7.02 -1.99
C LEU A 99 -13.94 -8.35 -1.41
N ALA A 100 -13.84 -9.40 -2.23
CA ALA A 100 -14.03 -10.78 -1.78
C ALA A 100 -12.72 -11.33 -1.18
N PRO A 101 -12.80 -12.26 -0.21
CA PRO A 101 -11.64 -12.97 0.29
C PRO A 101 -11.13 -13.94 -0.78
N ASN A 102 -9.94 -13.69 -1.31
CA ASN A 102 -9.27 -14.58 -2.25
C ASN A 102 -8.13 -15.34 -1.56
N LYS A 103 -7.48 -16.26 -2.28
CA LYS A 103 -6.38 -17.07 -1.72
C LYS A 103 -5.19 -16.24 -1.24
N VAL A 104 -4.98 -15.07 -1.88
CA VAL A 104 -3.92 -14.11 -1.51
C VAL A 104 -4.51 -12.72 -1.39
N ILE A 105 -4.14 -12.00 -0.33
CA ILE A 105 -4.50 -10.62 -0.10
C ILE A 105 -3.22 -9.79 -0.08
N LEU A 106 -3.09 -8.87 -1.04
CA LEU A 106 -1.99 -7.90 -1.07
C LEU A 106 -2.44 -6.63 -0.37
N VAL A 107 -1.72 -6.23 0.67
CA VAL A 107 -1.90 -4.96 1.38
C VAL A 107 -0.80 -4.02 0.91
N GLU A 108 -1.14 -2.89 0.28
CA GLU A 108 -0.14 -1.97 -0.29
C GLU A 108 -0.28 -0.58 0.30
N GLY A 109 0.84 0.02 0.71
CA GLY A 109 0.87 1.40 1.16
C GLY A 109 2.20 1.86 1.74
N ILE A 110 2.32 3.18 1.92
CA ILE A 110 3.56 3.77 2.45
C ILE A 110 3.73 3.56 3.95
N LEU A 111 2.63 3.43 4.72
CA LEU A 111 2.62 3.40 6.19
C LEU A 111 2.09 2.09 6.79
N ILE A 112 1.84 1.08 5.97
CA ILE A 112 1.23 -0.18 6.43
C ILE A 112 2.09 -0.96 7.45
N PHE A 113 3.37 -0.64 7.56
CA PHE A 113 4.27 -1.23 8.56
C PHE A 113 4.48 -0.34 9.80
N GLU A 114 3.88 0.84 9.86
CA GLU A 114 3.98 1.73 11.01
C GLU A 114 3.16 1.19 12.18
N ASN A 115 1.89 0.83 11.96
CA ASN A 115 1.00 0.31 12.99
C ASN A 115 1.29 -1.18 13.29
N LYS A 116 1.53 -1.51 14.58
CA LYS A 116 1.86 -2.89 14.99
C LYS A 116 0.70 -3.87 14.75
N ALA A 117 -0.54 -3.49 15.06
CA ALA A 117 -1.68 -4.40 14.91
C ALA A 117 -1.92 -4.75 13.44
N LEU A 118 -1.78 -3.77 12.52
CA LEU A 118 -1.87 -4.02 11.09
C LEU A 118 -0.74 -4.94 10.60
N ARG A 119 0.51 -4.73 11.05
CA ARG A 119 1.65 -5.58 10.69
C ARG A 119 1.48 -7.03 11.13
N ASP A 120 0.91 -7.24 12.32
CA ASP A 120 0.75 -8.58 12.90
C ASP A 120 -0.28 -9.45 12.14
N LEU A 121 -1.10 -8.83 11.29
CA LEU A 121 -2.02 -9.55 10.40
C LEU A 121 -1.33 -10.10 9.14
N MET A 122 -0.15 -9.59 8.79
CA MET A 122 0.57 -9.92 7.56
C MET A 122 1.49 -11.12 7.77
N ASP A 123 1.37 -12.10 6.88
CA ASP A 123 2.20 -13.32 6.90
C ASP A 123 3.58 -13.08 6.27
N ILE A 124 3.66 -12.21 5.26
CA ILE A 124 4.91 -11.78 4.60
C ILE A 124 4.91 -10.26 4.48
N LYS A 125 6.01 -9.64 4.88
CA LYS A 125 6.22 -8.19 4.81
C LYS A 125 7.36 -7.88 3.86
N ILE A 126 7.03 -7.21 2.75
CA ILE A 126 7.98 -6.82 1.69
C ILE A 126 8.15 -5.32 1.73
N PHE A 127 9.38 -4.84 1.86
CA PHE A 127 9.69 -3.43 1.72
C PHE A 127 10.37 -3.18 0.36
N VAL A 128 9.76 -2.31 -0.45
CA VAL A 128 10.31 -1.90 -1.74
C VAL A 128 11.24 -0.72 -1.52
N ASP A 129 12.54 -0.99 -1.69
CA ASP A 129 13.61 -0.04 -1.47
C ASP A 129 14.13 0.51 -2.80
N THR A 130 14.10 1.83 -2.95
CA THR A 130 14.58 2.53 -4.14
C THR A 130 15.17 3.86 -3.69
N ASP A 131 16.28 4.25 -4.27
CA ASP A 131 17.00 5.47 -3.94
C ASP A 131 16.10 6.72 -4.03
N ALA A 132 16.33 7.67 -3.13
CA ALA A 132 15.44 8.83 -2.96
C ALA A 132 15.38 9.72 -4.22
N ASP A 133 16.49 9.87 -4.94
CA ASP A 133 16.57 10.61 -6.20
C ASP A 133 15.74 9.96 -7.31
N VAL A 134 15.79 8.64 -7.43
CA VAL A 134 14.95 7.89 -8.37
C VAL A 134 13.47 8.00 -8.01
N ARG A 135 13.15 7.90 -6.71
CA ARG A 135 11.77 8.02 -6.22
C ARG A 135 11.17 9.39 -6.51
N ILE A 136 11.92 10.48 -6.27
CA ILE A 136 11.42 11.83 -6.52
C ILE A 136 11.21 12.09 -8.02
N LEU A 137 12.11 11.64 -8.88
CA LEU A 137 11.94 11.75 -10.33
C LEU A 137 10.68 11.03 -10.82
N ARG A 138 10.44 9.80 -10.34
CA ARG A 138 9.23 9.02 -10.66
C ARG A 138 7.97 9.73 -10.16
N ARG A 139 8.00 10.28 -8.93
CA ARG A 139 6.87 11.04 -8.36
C ARG A 139 6.57 12.29 -9.18
N ILE A 140 7.58 13.08 -9.53
CA ILE A 140 7.40 14.29 -10.38
C ILE A 140 6.73 13.90 -11.69
N LEU A 141 7.24 12.91 -12.40
CA LEU A 141 6.69 12.47 -13.68
C LEU A 141 5.22 12.05 -13.56
N ARG A 142 4.88 11.25 -12.55
CA ARG A 142 3.51 10.81 -12.30
C ARG A 142 2.60 11.99 -11.94
N ASP A 143 2.97 12.78 -10.94
CA ASP A 143 2.10 13.81 -10.38
C ASP A 143 1.85 14.96 -11.38
N VAL A 144 2.84 15.29 -12.23
CA VAL A 144 2.68 16.28 -13.29
C VAL A 144 1.88 15.73 -14.48
N LYS A 145 2.19 14.51 -14.94
CA LYS A 145 1.56 13.97 -16.18
C LYS A 145 0.17 13.39 -15.93
N GLU A 146 -0.04 12.73 -14.79
CA GLU A 146 -1.25 11.95 -14.54
C GLU A 146 -2.22 12.65 -13.57
N ARG A 147 -1.69 13.50 -12.66
CA ARG A 147 -2.48 14.18 -11.62
C ARG A 147 -2.63 15.69 -11.87
N GLY A 148 -2.09 16.21 -12.98
CA GLY A 148 -2.23 17.61 -13.39
C GLY A 148 -1.60 18.63 -12.46
N ARG A 149 -0.65 18.22 -11.61
CA ARG A 149 0.03 19.12 -10.66
C ARG A 149 1.15 19.90 -11.34
N THR A 150 1.49 21.07 -10.78
CA THR A 150 2.68 21.80 -11.22
C THR A 150 3.95 21.21 -10.61
N LEU A 151 5.09 21.36 -11.29
CA LEU A 151 6.39 20.92 -10.81
C LEU A 151 6.71 21.55 -9.45
N GLU A 152 6.49 22.86 -9.31
CA GLU A 152 6.74 23.63 -8.10
C GLU A 152 5.94 23.08 -6.92
N SER A 153 4.66 22.81 -7.11
CA SER A 153 3.78 22.24 -6.09
C SER A 153 4.24 20.86 -5.63
N VAL A 154 4.71 20.00 -6.55
CA VAL A 154 5.23 18.67 -6.20
C VAL A 154 6.54 18.78 -5.42
N MET A 155 7.44 19.69 -5.83
CA MET A 155 8.72 19.90 -5.16
C MET A 155 8.53 20.48 -3.75
N GLU A 156 7.67 21.48 -3.61
CA GLU A 156 7.36 22.09 -2.29
C GLU A 156 6.80 21.05 -1.32
N GLN A 157 5.77 20.31 -1.74
CA GLN A 157 5.19 19.24 -0.91
C GLN A 157 6.22 18.17 -0.56
N TYR A 158 7.10 17.81 -1.50
CA TYR A 158 8.13 16.82 -1.23
C TYR A 158 9.09 17.27 -0.11
N LEU A 159 9.54 18.52 -0.16
CA LEU A 159 10.48 19.06 0.81
C LEU A 159 9.84 19.33 2.18
N THR A 160 8.61 19.83 2.19
CA THR A 160 7.93 20.27 3.42
C THR A 160 7.22 19.13 4.15
N THR A 161 6.74 18.11 3.42
CA THR A 161 5.86 17.07 3.98
C THR A 161 6.41 15.66 3.71
N VAL A 162 6.55 15.29 2.43
CA VAL A 162 6.80 13.88 2.05
C VAL A 162 8.13 13.38 2.56
N LYS A 163 9.21 14.16 2.37
CA LYS A 163 10.55 13.76 2.83
C LYS A 163 10.64 13.67 4.36
N PRO A 164 10.21 14.66 5.15
CA PRO A 164 10.20 14.56 6.62
C PRO A 164 9.39 13.35 7.12
N MET A 165 8.20 13.11 6.56
CA MET A 165 7.36 11.97 6.97
C MET A 165 7.96 10.63 6.54
N HIS A 166 8.60 10.58 5.38
CA HIS A 166 9.34 9.39 4.96
C HIS A 166 10.46 9.03 5.93
N GLU A 167 11.27 10.02 6.31
CA GLU A 167 12.39 9.83 7.25
C GLU A 167 11.90 9.46 8.65
N GLN A 168 10.76 9.99 9.07
CA GLN A 168 10.21 9.76 10.40
C GLN A 168 9.46 8.42 10.53
N PHE A 169 8.69 8.01 9.53
CA PHE A 169 7.77 6.88 9.65
C PHE A 169 8.04 5.76 8.63
N VAL A 170 8.26 6.11 7.35
CA VAL A 170 8.36 5.09 6.29
C VAL A 170 9.70 4.36 6.35
N GLU A 171 10.81 5.08 6.33
CA GLU A 171 12.15 4.48 6.35
C GLU A 171 12.41 3.65 7.61
N PRO A 172 12.06 4.10 8.83
CA PRO A 172 12.23 3.28 10.03
C PRO A 172 11.38 2.00 10.02
N SER A 173 10.27 1.98 9.29
CA SER A 173 9.39 0.80 9.20
C SER A 173 10.00 -0.35 8.39
N LYS A 174 10.99 -0.08 7.57
CA LYS A 174 11.77 -1.06 6.79
C LYS A 174 12.36 -2.19 7.66
N ARG A 175 12.69 -1.92 8.90
CA ARG A 175 13.19 -2.92 9.86
C ARG A 175 12.20 -4.05 10.18
N TYR A 176 10.92 -3.86 9.88
CA TYR A 176 9.87 -4.85 10.11
C TYR A 176 9.63 -5.75 8.89
N ALA A 177 10.30 -5.46 7.77
CA ALA A 177 10.17 -6.27 6.56
C ALA A 177 10.89 -7.61 6.71
N ASP A 178 10.27 -8.68 6.19
CA ASP A 178 10.89 -9.99 6.08
C ASP A 178 11.79 -10.04 4.83
N VAL A 179 11.44 -9.25 3.79
CA VAL A 179 12.17 -9.15 2.53
C VAL A 179 12.28 -7.69 2.09
N ILE A 180 13.49 -7.28 1.68
CA ILE A 180 13.73 -5.98 1.05
C ILE A 180 13.96 -6.20 -0.44
N VAL A 181 13.14 -5.54 -1.28
CA VAL A 181 13.19 -5.66 -2.74
C VAL A 181 13.70 -4.35 -3.33
N PRO A 182 14.92 -4.33 -3.89
CA PRO A 182 15.43 -3.17 -4.61
C PRO A 182 14.61 -2.92 -5.88
N GLU A 183 14.36 -1.64 -6.19
CA GLU A 183 13.73 -1.19 -7.44
C GLU A 183 12.29 -1.67 -7.73
N GLY A 184 11.68 -2.39 -6.81
CA GLY A 184 10.28 -2.82 -6.89
C GLY A 184 9.98 -3.77 -8.05
N GLY A 185 8.87 -3.54 -8.76
CA GLY A 185 8.41 -4.40 -9.85
C GLY A 185 9.35 -4.52 -11.06
N LYS A 186 10.43 -3.72 -11.11
CA LYS A 186 11.48 -3.84 -12.12
C LYS A 186 12.52 -4.91 -11.78
N ASN A 187 12.59 -5.34 -10.52
CA ASN A 187 13.47 -6.43 -10.09
C ASN A 187 12.82 -7.78 -10.43
N LEU A 188 13.09 -8.29 -11.63
CA LEU A 188 12.49 -9.52 -12.12
C LEU A 188 12.88 -10.75 -11.29
N VAL A 189 14.06 -10.77 -10.69
CA VAL A 189 14.51 -11.89 -9.82
C VAL A 189 13.66 -11.92 -8.56
N ALA A 190 13.52 -10.79 -7.87
CA ALA A 190 12.67 -10.72 -6.69
C ALA A 190 11.19 -11.00 -7.02
N LEU A 191 10.69 -10.46 -8.14
CA LEU A 191 9.33 -10.74 -8.62
C LEU A 191 9.11 -12.25 -8.81
N MET A 192 10.04 -12.95 -9.48
CA MET A 192 9.94 -14.40 -9.70
C MET A 192 9.94 -15.20 -8.37
N MET A 193 10.74 -14.80 -7.38
CA MET A 193 10.72 -15.44 -6.06
C MET A 193 9.38 -15.26 -5.35
N ILE A 194 8.79 -14.07 -5.41
CA ILE A 194 7.47 -13.78 -4.82
C ILE A 194 6.39 -14.57 -5.56
N VAL A 195 6.43 -14.60 -6.89
CA VAL A 195 5.51 -15.39 -7.74
C VAL A 195 5.55 -16.86 -7.35
N GLN A 196 6.74 -17.45 -7.21
CA GLN A 196 6.88 -18.85 -6.81
C GLN A 196 6.29 -19.12 -5.42
N ARG A 197 6.51 -18.22 -4.44
CA ARG A 197 5.93 -18.36 -3.09
C ARG A 197 4.41 -18.28 -3.11
N ILE A 198 3.84 -17.36 -3.90
CA ILE A 198 2.39 -17.24 -4.08
C ILE A 198 1.82 -18.47 -4.77
N ALA A 199 2.41 -18.92 -5.88
CA ALA A 199 1.97 -20.11 -6.62
C ALA A 199 1.95 -21.34 -5.71
N TYR A 200 3.01 -21.53 -4.93
CA TYR A 200 3.08 -22.62 -3.96
C TYR A 200 1.95 -22.59 -2.94
N HIS A 201 1.61 -21.41 -2.40
CA HIS A 201 0.50 -21.26 -1.46
C HIS A 201 -0.86 -21.56 -2.12
N ILE A 202 -1.06 -21.08 -3.35
CA ILE A 202 -2.31 -21.29 -4.09
C ILE A 202 -2.55 -22.79 -4.36
N GLU A 203 -1.48 -23.54 -4.63
CA GLU A 203 -1.53 -24.98 -4.94
C GLU A 203 -1.62 -25.87 -3.69
N HIS A 204 -0.93 -25.52 -2.61
CA HIS A 204 -0.72 -26.41 -1.46
C HIS A 204 -1.31 -25.93 -0.14
N GLY A 205 -1.65 -24.63 -0.03
CA GLY A 205 -2.05 -24.01 1.23
C GLY A 205 -0.87 -23.70 2.15
N ASP A 206 -1.16 -23.39 3.41
CA ASP A 206 -0.13 -23.12 4.42
C ASP A 206 0.58 -24.42 4.83
N VAL A 207 1.89 -24.45 4.65
CA VAL A 207 2.78 -25.52 5.16
C VAL A 207 3.40 -25.12 6.52
N VAL A 208 2.94 -24.02 7.14
CA VAL A 208 3.63 -23.41 8.30
C VAL A 208 3.04 -23.81 9.67
N ASP A 209 2.05 -24.69 9.72
CA ASP A 209 1.41 -25.08 11.00
C ASP A 209 1.88 -26.43 11.59
N GLU A 210 3.07 -26.93 11.23
CA GLU A 210 3.68 -28.09 11.90
C GLU A 210 5.11 -27.80 12.40
N GLN A 211 5.25 -26.84 13.33
CA GLN A 211 6.39 -26.83 14.25
C GLN A 211 6.00 -26.24 15.59
#